data_a94787340042ba679378a722630a3b5e
#
_entry.id   a94787340042ba679378a722630a3b5e
#
_cell.length_a   1.000
_cell.length_b   1.000
_cell.length_c   1.000
_cell.angle_alpha   90.00
_cell.angle_beta   90.00
_cell.angle_gamma   90.00
#
_symmetry.space_group_name_H-M   'P 1'
#
loop_
_entity.id
_entity.type
_entity.pdbx_description
1 polymer ?
#
loop_
_entity_poly.entity_id
_entity_poly.type
_entity_poly.pdbx_seq_one_letter_code
_entity_poly.pdbx_strand_id
1 'polypeptide(L)'
;MAQAKIISTPKAPAAIGPYVQGKIINGLLFASGQIPLIPETGVMADGGIKEQARQALNNVKALVEASGSDLSKVVKTTCFLKDIADFAAFNEVYAEFFKENAPASSCVGGIALPKNALCEIEVIAEV
;
A
#
# COMPACT_ATOMS: atom_id res chain seq x y z
N MET A 1 2.56 -2.42 -29.32
CA MET A 1 1.64 -2.38 -28.17
C MET A 1 2.44 -2.60 -26.89
N ALA A 2 2.25 -1.72 -25.91
CA ALA A 2 2.96 -1.85 -24.64
C ALA A 2 2.44 -3.05 -23.86
N GLN A 3 3.34 -3.82 -23.26
CA GLN A 3 2.99 -4.92 -22.36
C GLN A 3 3.31 -4.51 -20.94
N ALA A 4 2.41 -4.84 -20.02
CA ALA A 4 2.62 -4.56 -18.63
C ALA A 4 3.67 -5.51 -18.04
N LYS A 5 4.60 -4.93 -17.28
CA LYS A 5 5.65 -5.70 -16.59
C LYS A 5 5.15 -6.04 -15.18
N ILE A 6 5.24 -7.31 -14.82
CA ILE A 6 4.83 -7.79 -13.51
C ILE A 6 5.94 -7.48 -12.49
N ILE A 7 5.55 -6.94 -11.34
CA ILE A 7 6.43 -6.73 -10.19
C ILE A 7 6.13 -7.80 -9.14
N SER A 8 7.19 -8.40 -8.62
CA SER A 8 7.11 -9.40 -7.56
C SER A 8 8.33 -9.22 -6.66
N THR A 9 8.11 -9.13 -5.35
CA THR A 9 9.19 -8.98 -4.37
C THR A 9 8.85 -9.73 -3.08
N PRO A 10 9.84 -10.39 -2.46
CA PRO A 10 9.62 -11.02 -1.14
C PRO A 10 9.57 -10.00 0.00
N LYS A 11 9.85 -8.72 -0.28
CA LYS A 11 9.82 -7.66 0.74
C LYS A 11 8.42 -7.10 0.96
N ALA A 12 7.44 -7.57 0.21
CA ALA A 12 6.02 -7.27 0.42
C ALA A 12 5.27 -8.61 0.49
N PRO A 13 4.06 -8.62 1.08
CA PRO A 13 3.28 -9.86 1.17
C PRO A 13 3.04 -10.49 -0.19
N ALA A 14 3.19 -11.82 -0.27
CA ALA A 14 2.98 -12.55 -1.51
C ALA A 14 1.52 -12.39 -1.98
N ALA A 15 1.33 -12.33 -3.29
CA ALA A 15 0.00 -12.33 -3.87
C ALA A 15 -0.63 -13.71 -3.69
N ILE A 16 -1.75 -13.76 -2.99
CA ILE A 16 -2.50 -14.99 -2.74
C ILE A 16 -3.79 -14.92 -3.52
N GLY A 17 -3.81 -15.56 -4.70
CA GLY A 17 -4.98 -15.55 -5.57
C GLY A 17 -4.64 -15.14 -6.99
N PRO A 18 -5.64 -14.89 -7.83
CA PRO A 18 -5.44 -14.62 -9.25
C PRO A 18 -5.07 -13.15 -9.52
N TYR A 19 -4.00 -12.67 -8.87
CA TYR A 19 -3.49 -11.31 -9.07
C TYR A 19 -1.97 -11.27 -8.83
N VAL A 20 -1.36 -10.14 -9.14
CA VAL A 20 0.07 -9.90 -8.93
C VAL A 20 0.23 -8.72 -7.97
N GLN A 21 1.42 -8.57 -7.39
CA GLN A 21 1.69 -7.47 -6.46
C GLN A 21 1.62 -6.11 -7.15
N GLY A 22 2.07 -6.03 -8.40
CA GLY A 22 1.99 -4.79 -9.16
C GLY A 22 2.27 -5.02 -10.63
N LYS A 23 1.88 -4.04 -11.44
CA LYS A 23 2.18 -4.00 -12.87
C LYS A 23 2.66 -2.62 -13.27
N ILE A 24 3.65 -2.59 -14.13
CA ILE A 24 4.17 -1.34 -14.73
C ILE A 24 3.74 -1.29 -16.18
N ILE A 25 3.13 -0.19 -16.59
CA ILE A 25 2.81 0.10 -17.98
C ILE A 25 2.91 1.61 -18.22
N ASN A 26 3.52 2.00 -19.35
CA ASN A 26 3.61 3.41 -19.75
C ASN A 26 4.21 4.32 -18.67
N GLY A 27 5.24 3.82 -17.97
CA GLY A 27 5.91 4.62 -16.95
C GLY A 27 5.17 4.74 -15.63
N LEU A 28 4.13 3.93 -15.41
CA LEU A 28 3.35 3.94 -14.18
C LEU A 28 3.29 2.56 -13.56
N LEU A 29 3.52 2.53 -12.24
CA LEU A 29 3.27 1.35 -11.42
C LEU A 29 1.84 1.40 -10.91
N PHE A 30 1.11 0.31 -11.09
CA PHE A 30 -0.19 0.07 -10.47
C PHE A 30 0.00 -1.03 -9.44
N ALA A 31 -0.01 -0.68 -8.16
CA ALA A 31 0.21 -1.64 -7.09
C ALA A 31 -1.10 -2.15 -6.54
N SER A 32 -1.15 -3.45 -6.26
CA SER A 32 -2.28 -4.05 -5.56
C SER A 32 -2.37 -3.51 -4.15
N GLY A 33 -3.57 -3.52 -3.57
CA GLY A 33 -3.80 -3.08 -2.21
C GLY A 33 -2.96 -3.85 -1.20
N GLN A 34 -2.36 -3.12 -0.27
CA GLN A 34 -1.52 -3.69 0.78
C GLN A 34 -2.23 -3.63 2.11
N ILE A 35 -2.46 -4.79 2.71
CA ILE A 35 -2.93 -4.94 4.08
C ILE A 35 -1.72 -5.14 5.00
N PRO A 36 -1.87 -4.98 6.33
CA PRO A 36 -0.71 -4.95 7.24
C PRO A 36 -0.11 -6.32 7.55
N LEU A 37 0.11 -7.15 6.55
CA LEU A 37 0.80 -8.44 6.74
C LEU A 37 2.30 -8.24 6.79
N ILE A 38 2.95 -8.92 7.73
CA ILE A 38 4.41 -8.97 7.81
C ILE A 38 4.89 -9.91 6.70
N PRO A 39 5.71 -9.44 5.73
CA PRO A 39 6.05 -10.26 4.55
C PRO A 39 6.72 -11.58 4.89
N GLU A 40 7.59 -11.60 5.90
CA GLU A 40 8.38 -12.78 6.27
C GLU A 40 7.53 -13.89 6.88
N THR A 41 6.42 -13.56 7.53
CA THR A 41 5.59 -14.52 8.25
C THR A 41 4.18 -14.71 7.67
N GLY A 42 3.68 -13.72 6.92
CA GLY A 42 2.31 -13.71 6.43
C GLY A 42 1.29 -13.43 7.53
N VAL A 43 1.74 -12.97 8.69
CA VAL A 43 0.89 -12.70 9.85
C VAL A 43 0.57 -11.20 9.92
N MET A 44 -0.66 -10.87 10.32
CA MET A 44 -1.08 -9.49 10.53
C MET A 44 -0.21 -8.84 11.62
N ALA A 45 0.23 -7.59 11.39
CA ALA A 45 0.98 -6.85 12.39
C ALA A 45 0.14 -6.66 13.66
N ASP A 46 0.77 -6.85 14.81
CA ASP A 46 0.12 -6.64 16.11
C ASP A 46 -0.08 -5.15 16.37
N GLY A 47 -1.10 -4.85 17.18
CA GLY A 47 -1.37 -3.48 17.60
C GLY A 47 -2.61 -2.91 16.92
N GLY A 48 -2.77 -1.59 17.09
CA GLY A 48 -3.92 -0.88 16.57
C GLY A 48 -3.65 -0.27 15.19
N ILE A 49 -4.43 0.78 14.89
CA ILE A 49 -4.39 1.41 13.57
C ILE A 49 -3.01 1.97 13.21
N LYS A 50 -2.27 2.55 14.17
CA LYS A 50 -0.96 3.13 13.86
C LYS A 50 0.06 2.06 13.47
N GLU A 51 0.13 0.96 14.22
CA GLU A 51 1.03 -0.16 13.92
C GLU A 51 0.66 -0.81 12.60
N GLN A 52 -0.63 -1.03 12.36
CA GLN A 52 -1.09 -1.62 11.11
C GLN A 52 -0.84 -0.68 9.91
N ALA A 53 -1.12 0.60 10.07
CA ALA A 53 -0.84 1.58 9.01
C ALA A 53 0.65 1.60 8.64
N ARG A 54 1.53 1.56 9.64
CA ARG A 54 2.98 1.56 9.40
C ARG A 54 3.40 0.31 8.63
N GLN A 55 2.87 -0.85 8.98
CA GLN A 55 3.19 -2.08 8.26
C GLN A 55 2.66 -2.03 6.82
N ALA A 56 1.42 -1.58 6.62
CA ALA A 56 0.85 -1.47 5.27
C ALA A 56 1.66 -0.51 4.40
N LEU A 57 2.07 0.62 4.96
CA LEU A 57 2.88 1.61 4.24
C LEU A 57 4.30 1.10 3.96
N ASN A 58 4.89 0.31 4.85
CA ASN A 58 6.16 -0.34 4.58
C ASN A 58 6.03 -1.35 3.43
N ASN A 59 4.91 -2.05 3.33
CA ASN A 59 4.64 -2.96 2.23
C ASN A 59 4.50 -2.19 0.91
N VAL A 60 3.80 -1.07 0.92
CA VAL A 60 3.70 -0.18 -0.25
C VAL A 60 5.09 0.31 -0.67
N LYS A 61 5.89 0.76 0.29
CA LYS A 61 7.25 1.24 0.03
C LYS A 61 8.10 0.17 -0.64
N ALA A 62 8.01 -1.08 -0.15
CA ALA A 62 8.76 -2.19 -0.72
C ALA A 62 8.39 -2.44 -2.19
N LEU A 63 7.10 -2.36 -2.52
CA LEU A 63 6.64 -2.54 -3.91
C LEU A 63 7.11 -1.41 -4.80
N VAL A 64 7.00 -0.18 -4.33
CA VAL A 64 7.43 1.00 -5.09
C VAL A 64 8.94 0.92 -5.35
N GLU A 65 9.73 0.56 -4.36
CA GLU A 65 11.18 0.43 -4.52
C GLU A 65 11.55 -0.73 -5.44
N ALA A 66 10.83 -1.85 -5.36
CA ALA A 66 11.05 -2.98 -6.25
C ALA A 66 10.76 -2.64 -7.71
N SER A 67 9.94 -1.64 -7.97
CA SER A 67 9.65 -1.17 -9.32
C SER A 67 10.69 -0.18 -9.86
N GLY A 68 11.69 0.17 -9.06
CA GLY A 68 12.71 1.15 -9.42
C GLY A 68 12.33 2.59 -9.13
N SER A 69 11.32 2.81 -8.30
CA SER A 69 10.82 4.12 -7.93
C SER A 69 11.05 4.39 -6.44
N ASP A 70 10.43 5.42 -5.91
CA ASP A 70 10.44 5.73 -4.48
C ASP A 70 9.14 6.44 -4.10
N LEU A 71 8.91 6.60 -2.80
CA LEU A 71 7.64 7.16 -2.31
C LEU A 71 7.38 8.59 -2.77
N SER A 72 8.43 9.36 -3.09
CA SER A 72 8.25 10.73 -3.59
C SER A 72 7.62 10.77 -4.99
N LYS A 73 7.59 9.64 -5.67
CA LYS A 73 7.04 9.50 -7.03
C LYS A 73 5.65 8.86 -7.03
N VAL A 74 5.08 8.60 -5.88
CA VAL A 74 3.69 8.14 -5.79
C VAL A 74 2.78 9.30 -6.18
N VAL A 75 1.90 9.07 -7.16
CA VAL A 75 1.02 10.12 -7.67
C VAL A 75 -0.39 10.02 -7.12
N LYS A 76 -0.82 8.82 -6.73
CA LYS A 76 -2.16 8.60 -6.21
C LYS A 76 -2.14 7.49 -5.17
N THR A 77 -2.81 7.73 -4.04
CA THR A 77 -3.12 6.68 -3.07
C THR A 77 -4.62 6.54 -2.92
N THR A 78 -5.08 5.31 -2.67
CA THR A 78 -6.44 5.05 -2.21
C THR A 78 -6.32 4.26 -0.92
N CYS A 79 -6.87 4.82 0.15
CA CYS A 79 -6.76 4.26 1.49
C CYS A 79 -8.13 3.78 1.94
N PHE A 80 -8.18 2.57 2.50
CA PHE A 80 -9.41 1.97 3.00
C PHE A 80 -9.26 1.73 4.49
N LEU A 81 -10.24 2.16 5.27
CA LEU A 81 -10.25 1.99 6.72
C LEU A 81 -11.47 1.16 7.13
N LYS A 82 -11.25 0.20 8.01
CA LYS A 82 -12.35 -0.56 8.59
C LYS A 82 -13.29 0.37 9.34
N ASP A 83 -12.73 1.34 10.07
CA ASP A 83 -13.48 2.33 10.83
C ASP A 83 -12.97 3.73 10.50
N ILE A 84 -13.85 4.60 10.01
CA ILE A 84 -13.47 5.99 9.64
C ILE A 84 -13.04 6.80 10.87
N ALA A 85 -13.40 6.38 12.09
CA ALA A 85 -12.93 7.03 13.31
C ALA A 85 -11.41 6.93 13.46
N ASP A 86 -10.76 5.99 12.77
CA ASP A 86 -9.30 5.82 12.78
C ASP A 86 -8.57 6.79 11.84
N PHE A 87 -9.30 7.65 11.10
CA PHE A 87 -8.71 8.48 10.06
C PHE A 87 -7.59 9.39 10.56
N ALA A 88 -7.80 10.07 11.70
CA ALA A 88 -6.80 10.99 12.24
C ALA A 88 -5.51 10.25 12.65
N ALA A 89 -5.63 9.11 13.33
CA ALA A 89 -4.48 8.32 13.73
C ALA A 89 -3.75 7.71 12.52
N PHE A 90 -4.53 7.25 11.53
CA PHE A 90 -3.98 6.73 10.27
C PHE A 90 -3.18 7.84 9.56
N ASN A 91 -3.73 9.04 9.47
CA ASN A 91 -3.06 10.16 8.80
C ASN A 91 -1.75 10.58 9.48
N GLU A 92 -1.63 10.43 10.78
CA GLU A 92 -0.36 10.72 11.47
C GLU A 92 0.76 9.84 10.94
N VAL A 93 0.48 8.54 10.75
CA VAL A 93 1.46 7.60 10.21
C VAL A 93 1.67 7.83 8.71
N TYR A 94 0.59 8.04 7.97
CA TYR A 94 0.64 8.33 6.54
C TYR A 94 1.56 9.54 6.26
N ALA A 95 1.45 10.59 7.07
CA ALA A 95 2.25 11.79 6.92
C ALA A 95 3.75 11.52 7.10
N GLU A 96 4.14 10.52 7.89
CA GLU A 96 5.55 10.16 8.05
C GLU A 96 6.16 9.63 6.75
N PHE A 97 5.35 8.96 5.92
CA PHE A 97 5.80 8.34 4.67
C PHE A 97 5.75 9.30 3.47
N PHE A 98 4.84 10.27 3.49
CA PHE A 98 4.62 11.19 2.38
C PHE A 98 4.88 12.65 2.80
N LYS A 99 6.05 12.89 3.42
CA LYS A 99 6.44 14.22 3.91
C LYS A 99 6.70 15.20 2.78
N GLU A 100 7.33 14.72 1.72
CA GLU A 100 7.71 15.50 0.57
C GLU A 100 6.87 15.04 -0.61
N ASN A 101 6.37 15.93 -1.40
CA ASN A 101 5.62 15.60 -2.60
C ASN A 101 4.44 14.66 -2.31
N ALA A 102 3.51 15.12 -1.46
CA ALA A 102 2.32 14.33 -1.11
C ALA A 102 1.49 13.98 -2.35
N PRO A 103 1.03 12.73 -2.47
CA PRO A 103 0.22 12.31 -3.61
C PRO A 103 -1.23 12.80 -3.49
N ALA A 104 -1.96 12.75 -4.59
CA ALA A 104 -3.41 12.85 -4.53
C ALA A 104 -3.94 11.62 -3.79
N SER A 105 -4.95 11.80 -2.95
CA SER A 105 -5.42 10.71 -2.10
C SER A 105 -6.93 10.72 -1.92
N SER A 106 -7.50 9.53 -1.81
CA SER A 106 -8.88 9.33 -1.36
C SER A 106 -8.87 8.33 -0.22
N CYS A 107 -9.75 8.53 0.75
CA CYS A 107 -9.90 7.60 1.86
C CYS A 107 -11.37 7.21 2.02
N VAL A 108 -11.61 5.90 2.16
CA VAL A 108 -12.94 5.32 2.36
C VAL A 108 -12.93 4.59 3.69
N GLY A 109 -13.95 4.84 4.52
CA GLY A 109 -14.09 4.13 5.80
C GLY A 109 -15.36 3.31 5.86
N GLY A 110 -15.50 2.52 6.93
CA GLY A 110 -16.68 1.69 7.14
C GLY A 110 -16.75 0.49 6.22
N ILE A 111 -15.59 -0.09 5.85
CA ILE A 111 -15.52 -1.17 4.90
C ILE A 111 -14.83 -2.40 5.52
N ALA A 112 -15.35 -3.59 5.24
CA ALA A 112 -14.69 -4.84 5.64
C ALA A 112 -13.50 -5.10 4.75
N LEU A 113 -12.37 -5.47 5.35
CA LEU A 113 -11.12 -5.70 4.64
C LEU A 113 -10.65 -7.16 4.83
N PRO A 114 -9.83 -7.68 3.89
CA PRO A 114 -9.31 -9.04 4.01
C PRO A 114 -8.60 -9.26 5.34
N LYS A 115 -8.76 -10.44 5.92
CA LYS A 115 -8.15 -10.86 7.18
C LYS A 115 -8.42 -9.90 8.34
N ASN A 116 -9.56 -9.20 8.27
CA ASN A 116 -9.98 -8.26 9.31
C ASN A 116 -8.97 -7.12 9.53
N ALA A 117 -8.27 -6.72 8.48
CA ALA A 117 -7.31 -5.61 8.56
C ALA A 117 -8.02 -4.31 8.92
N LEU A 118 -7.32 -3.44 9.65
CA LEU A 118 -7.85 -2.12 10.01
C LEU A 118 -7.67 -1.12 8.87
N CYS A 119 -6.74 -1.36 7.96
CA CYS A 119 -6.51 -0.50 6.81
C CYS A 119 -5.97 -1.28 5.63
N GLU A 120 -6.10 -0.68 4.45
CA GLU A 120 -5.52 -1.18 3.21
C GLU A 120 -5.17 0.02 2.34
N ILE A 121 -4.04 -0.05 1.62
CA ILE A 121 -3.57 1.08 0.81
C ILE A 121 -3.13 0.57 -0.54
N GLU A 122 -3.63 1.19 -1.61
CA GLU A 122 -3.12 0.96 -2.95
C GLU A 122 -2.56 2.25 -3.54
N VAL A 123 -1.59 2.13 -4.45
CA VAL A 123 -0.93 3.31 -5.00
C VAL A 123 -0.73 3.19 -6.50
N ILE A 124 -0.60 4.36 -7.13
CA ILE A 124 -0.08 4.52 -8.49
C ILE A 124 1.16 5.39 -8.34
N ALA A 125 2.27 4.95 -8.92
CA ALA A 125 3.55 5.66 -8.84
C ALA A 125 4.18 5.79 -10.21
N GLU A 126 4.92 6.88 -10.40
CA GLU A 126 5.75 7.05 -11.58
C GLU A 126 7.02 6.22 -11.44
N VAL A 127 7.46 5.58 -12.52
CA VAL A 127 8.68 4.76 -12.56
C VAL A 127 9.62 5.17 -13.68
#